data_264d0c1f62b76b7dfe8a42ff7e08f941
#
_entry.id   264d0c1f62b76b7dfe8a42ff7e08f941
#
_cell.length_a   1.000
_cell.length_b   1.000
_cell.length_c   1.000
_cell.angle_alpha   90.00
_cell.angle_beta   90.00
_cell.angle_gamma   90.00
#
_symmetry.space_group_name_H-M   'P 1'
#
loop_
_entity.id
_entity.type
_entity.pdbx_description
1 polymer ?
#
loop_
_entity_poly.entity_id
_entity_poly.type
_entity_poly.pdbx_seq_one_letter_code
_entity_poly.pdbx_strand_id
1 'polypeptide(L)'
;MPDKTPLELGKRERQLLETVQRLGEGAVAEIRAHLADPPSYSAVRTMLGLLVEKGWLKHRRDGKRYLYRSAMSRERSQRTALRRLLATFFGGSADDAVAALLDISASQMTE
;
A
#
# COMPACT_ATOMS: atom_id res chain seq x y z
N MET A 1 9.85 -4.46 -10.76
CA MET A 1 8.39 -4.53 -10.46
C MET A 1 8.14 -5.59 -9.41
N PRO A 2 7.33 -5.29 -8.41
CA PRO A 2 6.97 -6.34 -7.44
C PRO A 2 6.09 -7.40 -8.09
N ASP A 3 6.22 -8.64 -7.62
CA ASP A 3 5.48 -9.78 -8.15
C ASP A 3 4.01 -9.78 -7.75
N LYS A 4 3.65 -9.00 -6.71
CA LYS A 4 2.29 -8.95 -6.17
C LYS A 4 1.74 -7.54 -6.24
N THR A 5 0.42 -7.43 -6.37
CA THR A 5 -0.28 -6.15 -6.21
C THR A 5 -0.49 -5.86 -4.72
N PRO A 6 -0.78 -4.60 -4.32
CA PRO A 6 -1.11 -4.31 -2.93
C PRO A 6 -2.24 -5.16 -2.36
N LEU A 7 -3.18 -5.59 -3.20
CA LEU A 7 -4.30 -6.45 -2.77
C LEU A 7 -3.85 -7.86 -2.40
N GLU A 8 -2.69 -8.30 -2.90
CA GLU A 8 -2.15 -9.64 -2.66
C GLU A 8 -1.23 -9.70 -1.43
N LEU A 9 -0.88 -8.56 -0.86
CA LEU A 9 -0.07 -8.49 0.34
C LEU A 9 -0.87 -8.91 1.58
N GLY A 10 -0.17 -9.45 2.58
CA GLY A 10 -0.78 -9.70 3.87
C GLY A 10 -1.26 -8.40 4.53
N LYS A 11 -2.17 -8.53 5.47
CA LYS A 11 -2.78 -7.38 6.14
C LYS A 11 -1.76 -6.43 6.75
N ARG A 12 -0.77 -6.96 7.47
CA ARG A 12 0.24 -6.15 8.14
C ARG A 12 1.21 -5.51 7.14
N GLU A 13 1.60 -6.26 6.13
CA GLU A 13 2.45 -5.74 5.05
C GLU A 13 1.77 -4.56 4.34
N ARG A 14 0.48 -4.69 4.07
CA ARG A 14 -0.30 -3.65 3.42
C ARG A 14 -0.42 -2.39 4.30
N GLN A 15 -0.62 -2.58 5.61
CA GLN A 15 -0.66 -1.47 6.56
C GLN A 15 0.65 -0.68 6.57
N LEU A 16 1.78 -1.40 6.54
CA LEU A 16 3.09 -0.77 6.50
C LEU A 16 3.30 0.01 5.20
N LEU A 17 2.95 -0.60 4.07
CA LEU A 17 3.08 0.05 2.77
C LEU A 17 2.23 1.33 2.70
N GLU A 18 0.98 1.25 3.14
CA GLU A 18 0.08 2.41 3.17
C GLU A 18 0.61 3.52 4.07
N THR A 19 1.18 3.16 5.22
CA THR A 19 1.75 4.12 6.16
C THR A 19 2.94 4.85 5.54
N VAL A 20 3.84 4.11 4.90
CA VAL A 20 4.98 4.72 4.21
C VAL A 20 4.52 5.65 3.09
N GLN A 21 3.52 5.23 2.33
CA GLN A 21 2.97 6.07 1.25
C GLN A 21 2.38 7.38 1.78
N ARG A 22 1.69 7.33 2.93
CA ARG A 22 1.14 8.54 3.55
C ARG A 22 2.21 9.48 4.09
N LEU A 23 3.26 8.90 4.69
CA LEU A 23 4.38 9.68 5.23
C LEU A 23 5.29 10.23 4.12
N GLY A 24 5.32 9.59 2.97
CA GLY A 24 6.28 9.86 1.93
C GLY A 24 7.60 9.16 2.19
N GLU A 25 8.20 9.40 3.33
CA GLU A 25 9.43 8.75 3.77
C GLU A 25 9.44 8.71 5.29
N GLY A 26 9.98 7.65 5.88
CA GLY A 26 10.05 7.54 7.33
C GLY A 26 11.03 6.47 7.81
N ALA A 27 11.53 6.68 9.01
CA ALA A 27 12.34 5.69 9.74
C ALA A 27 11.41 4.68 10.41
N VAL A 28 11.98 3.55 10.85
CA VAL A 28 11.22 2.47 11.51
C VAL A 28 10.35 3.00 12.66
N ALA A 29 10.94 3.83 13.54
CA ALA A 29 10.22 4.36 14.69
C ALA A 29 9.05 5.25 14.29
N GLU A 30 9.22 6.07 13.26
CA GLU A 30 8.17 6.94 12.75
C GLU A 30 7.01 6.14 12.15
N ILE A 31 7.34 5.15 11.33
CA ILE A 31 6.35 4.27 10.71
C ILE A 31 5.59 3.50 11.80
N ARG A 32 6.31 2.92 12.75
CA ARG A 32 5.71 2.18 13.87
C ARG A 32 4.74 3.05 14.68
N ALA A 33 5.10 4.30 14.91
CA ALA A 33 4.26 5.24 15.67
C ALA A 33 2.91 5.51 15.02
N HIS A 34 2.79 5.32 13.71
CA HIS A 34 1.55 5.53 12.96
C HIS A 34 0.69 4.26 12.84
N LEU A 35 1.14 3.14 13.41
CA LEU A 35 0.36 1.89 13.38
C LEU A 35 -0.51 1.80 14.63
N ALA A 36 -1.75 1.36 14.46
CA ALA A 36 -2.59 0.96 15.58
C ALA A 36 -2.11 -0.41 16.07
N ASP A 37 -1.98 -0.57 17.38
CA ASP A 37 -1.52 -1.83 18.00
C ASP A 37 -0.23 -2.32 17.30
N PRO A 38 0.86 -1.55 17.36
CA PRO A 38 2.04 -1.86 16.56
C PRO A 38 2.79 -3.09 17.07
N PRO A 39 3.37 -3.88 16.16
CA PRO A 39 4.32 -4.92 16.53
C PRO A 39 5.57 -4.29 17.17
N SER A 40 6.47 -5.14 17.66
CA SER A 40 7.75 -4.66 18.20
C SER A 40 8.54 -3.91 17.12
N TYR A 41 9.46 -3.07 17.57
CA TYR A 41 10.40 -2.37 16.67
C TYR A 41 11.12 -3.35 15.74
N SER A 42 11.64 -4.45 16.30
CA SER A 42 12.35 -5.47 15.52
C SER A 42 11.45 -6.13 14.47
N ALA A 43 10.20 -6.40 14.81
CA ALA A 43 9.25 -6.99 13.88
C ALA A 43 8.94 -6.02 12.73
N VAL A 44 8.71 -4.76 13.02
CA VAL A 44 8.47 -3.73 12.00
C VAL A 44 9.68 -3.60 11.08
N ARG A 45 10.87 -3.55 11.66
CA ARG A 45 12.12 -3.46 10.88
C ARG A 45 12.26 -4.65 9.93
N THR A 46 12.00 -5.85 10.42
CA THR A 46 12.07 -7.07 9.59
C THR A 46 11.06 -7.02 8.45
N MET A 47 9.82 -6.65 8.73
CA MET A 47 8.78 -6.56 7.71
C MET A 47 9.09 -5.50 6.65
N LEU A 48 9.63 -4.35 7.07
CA LEU A 48 10.04 -3.30 6.11
C LEU A 48 11.16 -3.81 5.20
N GLY A 49 12.13 -4.55 5.77
CA GLY A 49 13.19 -5.17 4.99
C GLY A 49 12.67 -6.15 3.95
N LEU A 50 11.67 -6.95 4.31
CA LEU A 50 11.03 -7.87 3.37
C LEU A 50 10.31 -7.12 2.25
N LEU A 51 9.67 -6.00 2.56
CA LEU A 51 9.00 -5.18 1.55
C LEU A 51 10.03 -4.56 0.58
N VAL A 52 11.20 -4.21 1.07
CA VAL A 52 12.30 -3.74 0.21
C VAL A 52 12.75 -4.88 -0.72
N GLU A 53 12.95 -6.08 -0.19
CA GLU A 53 13.36 -7.24 -0.99
C GLU A 53 12.32 -7.59 -2.05
N LYS A 54 11.04 -7.46 -1.72
CA LYS A 54 9.94 -7.74 -2.66
C LYS A 54 9.75 -6.64 -3.70
N GLY A 55 10.46 -5.52 -3.56
CA GLY A 55 10.38 -4.41 -4.52
C GLY A 55 9.27 -3.40 -4.27
N TRP A 56 8.57 -3.47 -3.13
CA TRP A 56 7.52 -2.52 -2.77
C TRP A 56 8.05 -1.23 -2.19
N LEU A 57 9.16 -1.32 -1.45
CA LEU A 57 9.80 -0.17 -0.79
C LEU A 57 11.23 -0.03 -1.28
N LYS A 58 11.74 1.19 -1.14
CA LYS A 58 13.16 1.52 -1.25
C LYS A 58 13.61 2.09 0.07
N HIS A 59 14.89 2.01 0.35
CA HIS A 59 15.45 2.65 1.54
C HIS A 59 16.74 3.36 1.20
N ARG A 60 17.09 4.34 2.02
CA ARG A 60 18.39 5.03 1.97
C ARG A 60 18.91 5.25 3.38
N ARG A 61 20.21 5.37 3.52
CA ARG A 61 20.79 5.69 4.80
C ARG A 61 20.69 7.19 5.07
N ASP A 62 20.38 7.49 6.33
CA ASP A 62 20.40 8.85 6.87
C ASP A 62 21.10 8.76 8.23
N GLY A 63 22.41 8.96 8.24
CA GLY A 63 23.20 8.73 9.45
C GLY A 63 23.27 7.26 9.80
N LYS A 64 22.79 6.89 11.00
CA LYS A 64 22.80 5.51 11.50
C LYS A 64 21.51 4.77 11.22
N ARG A 65 20.51 5.43 10.63
CA ARG A 65 19.20 4.84 10.38
C ARG A 65 18.93 4.72 8.90
N TYR A 66 17.93 3.90 8.56
CA TYR A 66 17.37 3.84 7.22
C TYR A 66 16.07 4.60 7.17
N LEU A 67 15.85 5.29 6.04
CA LEU A 67 14.56 5.89 5.72
C LEU A 67 13.93 5.08 4.57
N TYR A 68 12.68 4.72 4.76
CA TYR A 68 11.92 3.89 3.81
C TYR A 68 10.93 4.76 3.05
N ARG A 69 10.82 4.50 1.75
CA ARG A 69 9.86 5.16 0.88
C ARG A 69 9.27 4.17 -0.12
N SER A 70 8.14 4.50 -0.71
CA SER A 70 7.53 3.62 -1.69
C SER A 70 8.40 3.54 -2.95
N ALA A 71 8.59 2.32 -3.45
CA ALA A 71 9.28 2.10 -4.73
C ALA A 71 8.42 2.51 -5.91
N MET A 72 7.08 2.50 -5.72
CA MET A 72 6.12 2.99 -6.69
C MET A 72 5.38 4.19 -6.10
N SER A 73 5.03 5.15 -6.93
CA SER A 73 4.19 6.26 -6.48
C SER A 73 2.83 5.71 -6.04
N ARG A 74 2.14 6.45 -5.16
CA ARG A 74 0.79 6.10 -4.72
C ARG A 74 -0.15 5.90 -5.91
N GLU A 75 -0.07 6.79 -6.89
CA GLU A 75 -0.90 6.72 -8.09
C GLU A 75 -0.64 5.45 -8.88
N ARG A 76 0.63 5.06 -9.02
CA ARG A 76 0.99 3.86 -9.75
C ARG A 76 0.50 2.61 -9.03
N SER A 77 0.61 2.57 -7.71
CA SER A 77 0.09 1.47 -6.89
C SER A 77 -1.43 1.37 -7.03
N GLN A 78 -2.14 2.50 -7.02
CA GLN A 78 -3.59 2.54 -7.21
C GLN A 78 -3.98 2.00 -8.58
N ARG A 79 -3.28 2.38 -9.65
CA ARG A 79 -3.55 1.88 -10.99
C ARG A 79 -3.36 0.37 -11.08
N THR A 80 -2.28 -0.14 -10.50
CA THR A 80 -2.00 -1.58 -10.49
C THR A 80 -3.12 -2.33 -9.77
N ALA A 81 -3.55 -1.84 -8.61
CA ALA A 81 -4.64 -2.43 -7.85
C ALA A 81 -5.97 -2.39 -8.62
N LEU A 82 -6.26 -1.27 -9.28
CA LEU A 82 -7.48 -1.13 -10.09
C LEU A 82 -7.49 -2.09 -11.27
N ARG A 83 -6.39 -2.24 -11.97
CA ARG A 83 -6.30 -3.20 -13.08
C ARG A 83 -6.59 -4.62 -12.61
N ARG A 84 -6.06 -4.99 -11.46
CA ARG A 84 -6.28 -6.31 -10.88
C ARG A 84 -7.74 -6.50 -10.50
N LEU A 85 -8.34 -5.49 -9.88
CA LEU A 85 -9.74 -5.50 -9.49
C LEU A 85 -10.65 -5.65 -10.71
N LEU A 86 -10.39 -4.89 -11.77
CA LEU A 86 -11.15 -4.96 -13.02
C LEU A 86 -11.06 -6.34 -13.65
N ALA A 87 -9.86 -6.92 -13.70
CA ALA A 87 -9.67 -8.25 -14.27
C ALA A 87 -10.39 -9.32 -13.46
N THR A 88 -10.38 -9.20 -12.13
CA THR A 88 -10.94 -10.21 -11.23
C THR A 88 -12.47 -10.18 -11.16
N PHE A 89 -13.06 -8.99 -11.08
CA PHE A 89 -14.49 -8.86 -10.80
C PHE A 89 -15.33 -8.28 -11.94
N PHE A 90 -14.71 -7.62 -12.89
CA PHE A 90 -15.44 -6.93 -13.98
C PHE A 90 -15.01 -7.38 -15.37
N GLY A 91 -14.32 -8.52 -15.47
CA GLY A 91 -13.87 -9.04 -16.76
C GLY A 91 -13.03 -8.05 -17.56
N GLY A 92 -12.33 -7.13 -16.87
CA GLY A 92 -11.53 -6.09 -17.50
C GLY A 92 -12.32 -4.85 -17.93
N SER A 93 -13.61 -4.80 -17.67
CA SER A 93 -14.48 -3.69 -18.11
C SER A 93 -14.45 -2.52 -17.13
N ALA A 94 -13.84 -1.42 -17.54
CA ALA A 94 -13.87 -0.18 -16.77
C ALA A 94 -15.28 0.41 -16.73
N ASP A 95 -16.06 0.27 -17.80
CA ASP A 95 -17.42 0.79 -17.87
C ASP A 95 -18.31 0.16 -16.81
N ASP A 96 -18.22 -1.16 -16.63
CA ASP A 96 -18.99 -1.88 -15.61
C ASP A 96 -18.60 -1.45 -14.21
N ALA A 97 -17.30 -1.24 -13.98
CA ALA A 97 -16.82 -0.78 -12.68
C ALA A 97 -17.30 0.64 -12.37
N VAL A 98 -17.27 1.53 -13.35
CA VAL A 98 -17.76 2.90 -13.20
C VAL A 98 -19.26 2.91 -12.89
N ALA A 99 -20.05 2.09 -13.57
CA ALA A 99 -21.48 1.96 -13.30
C ALA A 99 -21.73 1.52 -11.86
N ALA A 100 -20.99 0.52 -11.38
CA ALA A 100 -21.10 0.04 -10.00
C ALA A 100 -20.74 1.13 -8.98
N LEU A 101 -19.68 1.90 -9.25
CA LEU A 101 -19.26 3.00 -8.40
C LEU A 101 -20.31 4.11 -8.33
N LEU A 102 -20.93 4.44 -9.44
CA LEU A 102 -22.00 5.44 -9.48
C LEU A 102 -23.21 5.00 -8.67
N ASP A 103 -23.59 3.73 -8.74
CA ASP A 103 -24.67 3.17 -7.92
C ASP A 103 -24.37 3.28 -6.43
N ILE A 104 -23.15 2.92 -6.02
CA ILE A 104 -22.73 3.01 -4.63
C ILE A 104 -22.77 4.46 -4.15
N SER A 105 -22.25 5.39 -4.96
CA SER A 105 -22.23 6.82 -4.63
C SER A 105 -23.64 7.38 -4.53
N ALA A 106 -24.53 7.01 -5.43
CA ALA A 106 -25.93 7.43 -5.40
C ALA A 106 -26.63 6.98 -4.13
N SER A 107 -26.40 5.72 -3.72
CA SER A 107 -26.96 5.18 -2.48
C SER A 107 -26.49 5.95 -1.25
N GLN A 108 -25.23 6.33 -1.22
CA GLN A 108 -24.67 7.12 -0.12
C GLN A 108 -25.20 8.55 -0.08
N MET A 109 -25.51 9.13 -1.24
CA MET A 109 -25.99 10.50 -1.34
C MET A 109 -27.47 10.66 -0.99
N THR A 110 -28.25 9.59 -1.02
CA THR A 110 -29.70 9.65 -0.74
C THR A 110 -30.02 9.55 0.75
N GLU A 111 -29.04 9.32 1.58
CA GLU A 111 -29.22 9.35 3.03
C GLU A 111 -29.06 10.80 3.60
#